data_0b540f1538374d7cd1a64d74e335c6fd
#
_entry.id   0b540f1538374d7cd1a64d74e335c6fd
#
_cell.length_a   1.000
_cell.length_b   1.000
_cell.length_c   1.000
_cell.angle_alpha   90.00
_cell.angle_beta   90.00
_cell.angle_gamma   90.00
#
_symmetry.space_group_name_H-M   'P 1'
#
loop_
_entity.id
_entity.type
_entity.pdbx_description
1 polymer ?
#
loop_
_entity_poly.entity_id
_entity_poly.type
_entity_poly.pdbx_seq_one_letter_code
_entity_poly.pdbx_strand_id
1 'polypeptide(L)'
;YKGGILKTSEKKKHDDENKVYEMYYNYQEKVKTLVSHRILAINRAEKEKVINVNIEGDKDYYLQYITRGVTKNRETNLLPYIQKAVEDSYQRLLFPSIEREIRKELTEKANEQALKVFSVNLENLLLQAPLKNKMVLGVDPAYRTGCKLAVVDQTGKVLHIDKVFITLPKDNYDKD
;
A
#
# COMPACT_ATOMS: atom_id res chain seq x y z
N TYR A 1 -3.94 -18.96 -6.28
CA TYR A 1 -4.61 -17.68 -6.42
C TYR A 1 -6.11 -17.75 -6.09
N LYS A 2 -6.86 -18.67 -6.69
CA LYS A 2 -8.32 -18.73 -6.53
C LYS A 2 -8.81 -19.14 -5.13
N GLY A 3 -8.02 -19.86 -4.36
CA GLY A 3 -8.35 -20.37 -3.02
C GLY A 3 -7.60 -19.70 -1.87
N GLY A 4 -6.71 -18.76 -2.16
CA GLY A 4 -5.92 -18.07 -1.14
C GLY A 4 -6.76 -17.11 -0.29
N ILE A 5 -6.45 -17.06 0.99
CA ILE A 5 -7.03 -16.12 1.96
C ILE A 5 -5.89 -15.25 2.48
N LEU A 6 -5.99 -13.95 2.31
CA LEU A 6 -5.10 -13.00 2.96
C LEU A 6 -5.54 -12.85 4.42
N LYS A 7 -4.62 -13.03 5.33
CA LYS A 7 -4.82 -12.82 6.77
C LYS A 7 -3.83 -11.81 7.31
N THR A 8 -4.30 -11.00 8.22
CA THR A 8 -3.44 -10.09 8.98
C THR A 8 -3.51 -10.41 10.46
N SER A 9 -2.46 -10.08 11.17
CA SER A 9 -2.40 -10.18 12.63
C SER A 9 -1.66 -8.98 13.19
N GLU A 10 -2.19 -8.43 14.27
CA GLU A 10 -1.59 -7.32 15.01
C GLU A 10 -0.22 -7.72 15.57
N LYS A 11 0.76 -6.81 15.51
CA LYS A 11 2.04 -6.98 16.18
C LYS A 11 1.97 -6.52 17.63
N LYS A 12 2.55 -7.28 18.56
CA LYS A 12 2.53 -6.99 19.99
C LYS A 12 3.17 -5.65 20.39
N LYS A 13 4.08 -5.13 19.56
CA LYS A 13 4.74 -3.83 19.77
C LYS A 13 4.64 -3.05 18.47
N HIS A 14 3.69 -2.16 18.39
CA HIS A 14 3.50 -1.25 17.26
C HIS A 14 3.15 0.15 17.78
N ASP A 15 3.35 1.13 16.94
CA ASP A 15 3.04 2.53 17.18
C ASP A 15 1.87 2.94 16.26
N ASP A 16 0.65 2.69 16.72
CA ASP A 16 -0.59 3.13 16.06
C ASP A 16 -1.50 3.80 17.11
N GLU A 17 -0.97 4.88 17.72
CA GLU A 17 -1.67 5.62 18.80
C GLU A 17 -3.07 6.08 18.37
N ASN A 18 -3.26 6.41 17.11
CA ASN A 18 -4.52 6.88 16.55
C ASN A 18 -5.43 5.77 16.01
N LYS A 19 -5.02 4.50 16.14
CA LYS A 19 -5.75 3.32 15.66
C LYS A 19 -6.16 3.41 14.18
N VAL A 20 -5.30 3.97 13.34
CA VAL A 20 -5.55 4.19 11.91
C VAL A 20 -5.79 2.86 11.19
N TYR A 21 -5.14 1.79 11.67
CA TYR A 21 -5.20 0.46 11.05
C TYR A 21 -6.02 -0.55 11.84
N GLU A 22 -6.82 -0.11 12.85
CA GLU A 22 -7.59 -1.00 13.73
C GLU A 22 -8.44 -2.04 12.98
N MET A 23 -9.05 -1.65 11.87
CA MET A 23 -9.86 -2.56 11.04
C MET A 23 -9.04 -3.68 10.37
N TYR A 24 -7.71 -3.57 10.35
CA TYR A 24 -6.79 -4.56 9.77
C TYR A 24 -5.98 -5.34 10.80
N TYR A 25 -6.20 -5.18 12.09
CA TYR A 25 -5.44 -5.90 13.13
C TYR A 25 -5.65 -7.41 13.07
N ASN A 26 -6.88 -7.85 12.84
CA ASN A 26 -7.24 -9.27 12.69
C ASN A 26 -8.19 -9.44 11.51
N TYR A 27 -7.74 -9.08 10.33
CA TYR A 27 -8.53 -9.08 9.12
C TYR A 27 -8.27 -10.32 8.29
N GLN A 28 -9.32 -10.82 7.62
CA GLN A 28 -9.19 -11.90 6.65
C GLN A 28 -10.14 -11.69 5.46
N GLU A 29 -9.61 -11.92 4.25
CA GLU A 29 -10.40 -11.86 3.04
C GLU A 29 -9.80 -12.76 1.96
N LYS A 30 -10.66 -13.30 1.08
CA LYS A 30 -10.18 -14.08 -0.07
C LYS A 30 -9.36 -13.19 -1.00
N VAL A 31 -8.20 -13.66 -1.44
CA VAL A 31 -7.32 -12.93 -2.37
C VAL A 31 -8.07 -12.45 -3.61
N LYS A 32 -9.02 -13.23 -4.08
CA LYS A 32 -9.84 -12.94 -5.26
C LYS A 32 -10.74 -11.71 -5.11
N THR A 33 -11.20 -11.41 -3.89
CA THR A 33 -12.17 -10.33 -3.60
C THR A 33 -11.52 -9.05 -3.10
N LEU A 34 -10.21 -9.08 -2.83
CA LEU A 34 -9.47 -7.94 -2.32
C LEU A 34 -9.55 -6.74 -3.29
N VAL A 35 -9.99 -5.61 -2.74
CA VAL A 35 -10.06 -4.34 -3.47
C VAL A 35 -8.79 -3.51 -3.30
N SER A 36 -8.46 -2.70 -4.29
CA SER A 36 -7.18 -1.98 -4.40
C SER A 36 -6.86 -1.11 -3.19
N HIS A 37 -7.82 -0.35 -2.67
CA HIS A 37 -7.59 0.51 -1.52
C HIS A 37 -7.25 -0.27 -0.24
N ARG A 38 -7.85 -1.47 -0.04
CA ARG A 38 -7.51 -2.35 1.09
C ARG A 38 -6.10 -2.90 0.96
N ILE A 39 -5.70 -3.34 -0.24
CA ILE A 39 -4.35 -3.83 -0.51
C ILE A 39 -3.32 -2.75 -0.14
N LEU A 40 -3.53 -1.51 -0.57
CA LEU A 40 -2.62 -0.40 -0.29
C LEU A 40 -2.59 -0.04 1.20
N ALA A 41 -3.75 -0.07 1.88
CA ALA A 41 -3.82 0.17 3.32
C ALA A 41 -3.10 -0.93 4.13
N ILE A 42 -3.31 -2.20 3.79
CA ILE A 42 -2.64 -3.34 4.41
C ILE A 42 -1.11 -3.29 4.18
N ASN A 43 -0.67 -2.98 2.96
CA ASN A 43 0.75 -2.84 2.65
C ASN A 43 1.40 -1.69 3.44
N ARG A 44 0.68 -0.58 3.65
CA ARG A 44 1.15 0.54 4.47
C ARG A 44 1.27 0.12 5.94
N ALA A 45 0.23 -0.49 6.50
CA ALA A 45 0.23 -0.96 7.89
C ALA A 45 1.36 -1.97 8.16
N GLU A 46 1.66 -2.85 7.20
CA GLU A 46 2.78 -3.79 7.29
C GLU A 46 4.14 -3.07 7.24
N LYS A 47 4.30 -2.09 6.34
CA LYS A 47 5.51 -1.27 6.20
C LYS A 47 5.78 -0.47 7.49
N GLU A 48 4.74 0.04 8.12
CA GLU A 48 4.78 0.76 9.41
C GLU A 48 4.90 -0.21 10.60
N LYS A 49 5.00 -1.53 10.33
CA LYS A 49 5.20 -2.59 11.33
C LYS A 49 4.06 -2.74 12.34
N VAL A 50 2.86 -2.30 11.99
CA VAL A 50 1.65 -2.42 12.83
C VAL A 50 1.07 -3.83 12.76
N ILE A 51 1.07 -4.45 11.58
CA ILE A 51 0.53 -5.77 11.33
C ILE A 51 1.54 -6.70 10.67
N ASN A 52 1.30 -8.02 10.77
CA ASN A 52 1.88 -9.03 9.88
C ASN A 52 0.83 -9.42 8.85
N VAL A 53 1.28 -9.75 7.65
CA VAL A 53 0.40 -10.15 6.55
C VAL A 53 0.87 -11.48 6.00
N ASN A 54 -0.04 -12.44 5.89
CA ASN A 54 0.21 -13.78 5.34
C ASN A 54 -0.90 -14.14 4.35
N ILE A 55 -0.58 -14.99 3.40
CA ILE A 55 -1.57 -15.64 2.55
C ILE A 55 -1.66 -17.09 2.98
N GLU A 56 -2.85 -17.57 3.23
CA GLU A 56 -3.09 -18.97 3.53
C GLU A 56 -3.80 -19.67 2.36
N GLY A 57 -3.50 -20.92 2.18
CA GLY A 57 -4.13 -21.80 1.19
C GLY A 57 -4.30 -23.19 1.74
N ASP A 58 -5.01 -24.03 1.01
CA ASP A 58 -5.20 -25.45 1.37
C ASP A 58 -3.88 -26.21 1.16
N LYS A 59 -3.08 -26.27 2.24
CA LYS A 59 -1.78 -26.96 2.24
C LYS A 59 -1.91 -28.42 1.80
N ASP A 60 -2.89 -29.14 2.34
CA ASP A 60 -3.03 -30.57 2.09
C ASP A 60 -3.37 -30.86 0.63
N TYR A 61 -4.23 -30.05 0.04
CA TYR A 61 -4.51 -30.12 -1.39
C TYR A 61 -3.26 -29.93 -2.23
N TYR A 62 -2.44 -28.92 -1.94
CA TYR A 62 -1.22 -28.66 -2.71
C TYR A 62 -0.17 -29.74 -2.52
N LEU A 63 0.02 -30.26 -1.31
CA LEU A 63 0.96 -31.35 -1.06
C LEU A 63 0.55 -32.62 -1.82
N GLN A 64 -0.74 -32.97 -1.81
CA GLN A 64 -1.24 -34.09 -2.59
C GLN A 64 -1.07 -33.88 -4.08
N TYR A 65 -1.37 -32.70 -4.60
CA TYR A 65 -1.21 -32.36 -6.00
C TYR A 65 0.25 -32.49 -6.47
N ILE A 66 1.20 -31.95 -5.70
CA ILE A 66 2.63 -32.02 -6.01
C ILE A 66 3.10 -33.48 -5.94
N THR A 67 2.73 -34.22 -4.88
CA THR A 67 3.11 -35.62 -4.71
C THR A 67 2.63 -36.46 -5.88
N ARG A 68 1.39 -36.29 -6.32
CA ARG A 68 0.85 -37.00 -7.50
C ARG A 68 1.63 -36.64 -8.78
N GLY A 69 2.01 -35.38 -8.95
CA GLY A 69 2.83 -34.94 -10.08
C GLY A 69 4.20 -35.59 -10.11
N VAL A 70 4.88 -35.69 -8.95
CA VAL A 70 6.20 -36.30 -8.82
C VAL A 70 6.15 -37.82 -9.02
N THR A 71 5.18 -38.50 -8.38
CA THR A 71 5.06 -39.96 -8.46
C THR A 71 4.40 -40.46 -9.76
N LYS A 72 3.81 -39.53 -10.54
CA LYS A 72 2.96 -39.86 -11.70
C LYS A 72 1.87 -40.88 -11.37
N ASN A 73 1.31 -40.81 -10.16
CA ASN A 73 0.32 -41.74 -9.59
C ASN A 73 0.79 -43.21 -9.53
N ARG A 74 2.11 -43.46 -9.50
CA ARG A 74 2.67 -44.81 -9.35
C ARG A 74 2.84 -45.13 -7.87
N GLU A 75 2.50 -46.34 -7.48
CA GLU A 75 2.83 -46.86 -6.17
C GLU A 75 4.33 -47.11 -6.06
N THR A 76 4.93 -46.66 -4.97
CA THR A 76 6.37 -46.81 -4.72
C THR A 76 6.62 -46.93 -3.22
N ASN A 77 7.56 -47.79 -2.85
CA ASN A 77 8.03 -47.94 -1.47
C ASN A 77 8.77 -46.66 -0.97
N LEU A 78 9.09 -45.74 -1.89
CA LEU A 78 9.75 -44.46 -1.59
C LEU A 78 8.74 -43.36 -1.25
N LEU A 79 7.43 -43.63 -1.31
CA LEU A 79 6.37 -42.62 -1.09
C LEU A 79 6.57 -41.79 0.18
N PRO A 80 6.91 -42.37 1.37
CA PRO A 80 7.12 -41.58 2.58
C PRO A 80 8.27 -40.58 2.49
N TYR A 81 9.34 -40.93 1.77
CA TYR A 81 10.49 -40.06 1.56
C TYR A 81 10.15 -38.92 0.58
N ILE A 82 9.42 -39.23 -0.49
CA ILE A 82 8.92 -38.25 -1.46
C ILE A 82 8.00 -37.26 -0.77
N GLN A 83 7.06 -37.71 0.07
CA GLN A 83 6.15 -36.83 0.81
C GLN A 83 6.90 -35.86 1.72
N LYS A 84 7.91 -36.34 2.47
CA LYS A 84 8.76 -35.47 3.30
C LYS A 84 9.51 -34.42 2.47
N ALA A 85 10.08 -34.82 1.34
CA ALA A 85 10.77 -33.91 0.44
C ALA A 85 9.84 -32.88 -0.19
N VAL A 86 8.62 -33.28 -0.56
CA VAL A 86 7.58 -32.38 -1.08
C VAL A 86 7.14 -31.39 -0.01
N GLU A 87 6.95 -31.84 1.22
CA GLU A 87 6.55 -30.96 2.33
C GLU A 87 7.62 -29.92 2.64
N ASP A 88 8.90 -30.34 2.76
CA ASP A 88 10.03 -29.40 2.95
C ASP A 88 10.13 -28.41 1.80
N SER A 89 10.09 -28.89 0.58
CA SER A 89 10.14 -28.05 -0.62
C SER A 89 8.98 -27.05 -0.68
N TYR A 90 7.77 -27.51 -0.35
CA TYR A 90 6.61 -26.63 -0.31
C TYR A 90 6.76 -25.53 0.73
N GLN A 91 7.09 -25.87 1.97
CA GLN A 91 7.18 -24.90 3.06
C GLN A 91 8.34 -23.92 2.90
N ARG A 92 9.50 -24.40 2.48
CA ARG A 92 10.72 -23.62 2.47
C ARG A 92 10.94 -22.84 1.16
N LEU A 93 10.46 -23.35 0.04
CA LEU A 93 10.76 -22.79 -1.27
C LEU A 93 9.52 -22.33 -2.02
N LEU A 94 8.56 -23.23 -2.26
CA LEU A 94 7.44 -22.95 -3.17
C LEU A 94 6.47 -21.95 -2.60
N PHE A 95 5.97 -22.21 -1.40
CA PHE A 95 4.94 -21.36 -0.81
C PHE A 95 5.40 -19.93 -0.57
N PRO A 96 6.58 -19.65 0.02
CA PRO A 96 7.08 -18.29 0.17
C PRO A 96 7.33 -17.57 -1.15
N SER A 97 7.69 -18.31 -2.21
CA SER A 97 7.87 -17.73 -3.54
C SER A 97 6.54 -17.33 -4.17
N ILE A 98 5.55 -18.22 -4.11
CA ILE A 98 4.20 -17.98 -4.62
C ILE A 98 3.51 -16.85 -3.84
N GLU A 99 3.65 -16.82 -2.52
CA GLU A 99 3.10 -15.75 -1.68
C GLU A 99 3.64 -14.38 -2.10
N ARG A 100 4.96 -14.26 -2.28
CA ARG A 100 5.59 -13.02 -2.76
C ARG A 100 5.09 -12.61 -4.13
N GLU A 101 4.93 -13.54 -5.05
CA GLU A 101 4.43 -13.29 -6.39
C GLU A 101 2.98 -12.78 -6.35
N ILE A 102 2.10 -13.46 -5.62
CA ILE A 102 0.71 -13.03 -5.44
C ILE A 102 0.64 -11.63 -4.84
N ARG A 103 1.43 -11.35 -3.80
CA ARG A 103 1.44 -10.03 -3.16
C ARG A 103 1.96 -8.94 -4.08
N LYS A 104 2.96 -9.26 -4.91
CA LYS A 104 3.48 -8.34 -5.93
C LYS A 104 2.40 -8.01 -6.97
N GLU A 105 1.74 -9.01 -7.55
CA GLU A 105 0.66 -8.80 -8.52
C GLU A 105 -0.51 -7.99 -7.95
N LEU A 106 -0.92 -8.28 -6.71
CA LEU A 106 -1.97 -7.52 -6.02
C LEU A 106 -1.57 -6.06 -5.85
N THR A 107 -0.32 -5.79 -5.47
CA THR A 107 0.19 -4.44 -5.27
C THR A 107 0.28 -3.67 -6.59
N GLU A 108 0.76 -4.30 -7.66
CA GLU A 108 0.84 -3.69 -8.99
C GLU A 108 -0.55 -3.29 -9.49
N LYS A 109 -1.52 -4.20 -9.42
CA LYS A 109 -2.93 -3.92 -9.76
C LYS A 109 -3.51 -2.78 -8.93
N ALA A 110 -3.24 -2.78 -7.63
CA ALA A 110 -3.75 -1.76 -6.73
C ALA A 110 -3.16 -0.38 -7.05
N ASN A 111 -1.87 -0.32 -7.35
CA ASN A 111 -1.19 0.92 -7.76
C ASN A 111 -1.73 1.46 -9.08
N GLU A 112 -1.92 0.61 -10.10
CA GLU A 112 -2.50 1.04 -11.38
C GLU A 112 -3.89 1.67 -11.18
N GLN A 113 -4.73 1.04 -10.38
CA GLN A 113 -6.06 1.57 -10.12
C GLN A 113 -6.02 2.88 -9.32
N ALA A 114 -5.14 2.98 -8.33
CA ALA A 114 -4.96 4.21 -7.56
C ALA A 114 -4.46 5.36 -8.44
N LEU A 115 -3.52 5.10 -9.36
CA LEU A 115 -3.04 6.09 -10.32
C LEU A 115 -4.16 6.57 -11.25
N LYS A 116 -5.02 5.67 -11.75
CA LYS A 116 -6.18 6.05 -12.58
C LYS A 116 -7.12 6.98 -11.82
N VAL A 117 -7.48 6.63 -10.58
CA VAL A 117 -8.35 7.47 -9.76
C VAL A 117 -7.71 8.82 -9.46
N PHE A 118 -6.41 8.82 -9.12
CA PHE A 118 -5.66 10.05 -8.90
C PHE A 118 -5.64 10.95 -10.14
N SER A 119 -5.38 10.38 -11.32
CA SER A 119 -5.35 11.13 -12.57
C SER A 119 -6.69 11.82 -12.88
N VAL A 120 -7.80 11.09 -12.71
CA VAL A 120 -9.15 11.67 -12.91
C VAL A 120 -9.43 12.77 -11.89
N ASN A 121 -9.08 12.58 -10.62
CA ASN A 121 -9.29 13.60 -9.60
C ASN A 121 -8.43 14.84 -9.84
N LEU A 122 -7.18 14.66 -10.27
CA LEU A 122 -6.28 15.75 -10.62
C LEU A 122 -6.78 16.51 -11.84
N GLU A 123 -7.22 15.81 -12.87
CA GLU A 123 -7.83 16.44 -14.07
C GLU A 123 -9.03 17.30 -13.67
N ASN A 124 -9.96 16.75 -12.90
CA ASN A 124 -11.14 17.49 -12.42
C ASN A 124 -10.75 18.72 -11.60
N LEU A 125 -9.69 18.60 -10.78
CA LEU A 125 -9.19 19.72 -9.99
C LEU A 125 -8.59 20.82 -10.87
N LEU A 126 -7.78 20.44 -11.86
CA LEU A 126 -7.13 21.38 -12.79
C LEU A 126 -8.11 22.05 -13.75
N LEU A 127 -9.21 21.36 -14.11
CA LEU A 127 -10.26 21.88 -14.99
C LEU A 127 -11.34 22.68 -14.24
N GLN A 128 -11.16 22.94 -12.94
CA GLN A 128 -12.10 23.80 -12.22
C GLN A 128 -12.16 25.21 -12.84
N ALA A 129 -13.38 25.73 -12.95
CA ALA A 129 -13.59 27.07 -13.50
C ALA A 129 -12.83 28.12 -12.67
N PRO A 130 -12.07 29.03 -13.31
CA PRO A 130 -11.38 30.08 -12.61
C PRO A 130 -12.36 31.06 -11.92
N LEU A 131 -11.91 31.63 -10.83
CA LEU A 131 -12.66 32.70 -10.14
C LEU A 131 -12.70 33.93 -11.05
N LYS A 132 -13.90 34.22 -11.62
CA LYS A 132 -14.04 35.34 -12.53
C LYS A 132 -14.26 36.66 -11.76
N ASN A 133 -13.69 37.75 -12.28
CA ASN A 133 -13.87 39.11 -11.80
C ASN A 133 -13.55 39.33 -10.29
N LYS A 134 -12.52 38.63 -9.80
CA LYS A 134 -12.07 38.78 -8.41
C LYS A 134 -10.54 38.90 -8.36
N MET A 135 -10.06 39.71 -7.41
CA MET A 135 -8.69 39.64 -6.97
C MET A 135 -8.53 38.41 -6.10
N VAL A 136 -7.47 37.64 -6.33
CA VAL A 136 -7.18 36.40 -5.63
C VAL A 136 -5.80 36.44 -5.00
N LEU A 137 -5.74 36.11 -3.72
CA LEU A 137 -4.49 35.82 -3.03
C LEU A 137 -4.26 34.32 -3.03
N GLY A 138 -3.30 33.85 -3.81
CA GLY A 138 -2.83 32.44 -3.78
C GLY A 138 -1.81 32.27 -2.67
N VAL A 139 -1.98 31.22 -1.87
CA VAL A 139 -1.06 30.86 -0.78
C VAL A 139 -0.62 29.41 -0.95
N ASP A 140 0.71 29.20 -1.06
CA ASP A 140 1.36 27.89 -1.07
C ASP A 140 2.03 27.67 0.30
N PRO A 141 1.40 26.94 1.24
CA PRO A 141 1.88 26.84 2.60
C PRO A 141 3.11 25.94 2.70
N ALA A 142 4.14 26.42 3.37
CA ALA A 142 5.32 25.62 3.70
C ALA A 142 5.97 26.06 5.02
N TYR A 143 6.07 25.16 5.98
CA TYR A 143 6.64 25.46 7.30
C TYR A 143 8.14 25.77 7.30
N ARG A 144 8.93 25.03 6.52
CA ARG A 144 10.40 25.16 6.50
C ARG A 144 10.90 26.25 5.59
N THR A 145 10.26 26.41 4.44
CA THR A 145 10.72 27.32 3.38
C THR A 145 9.93 28.62 3.32
N GLY A 146 8.94 28.78 4.19
CA GLY A 146 7.99 29.89 4.21
C GLY A 146 6.88 29.75 3.19
N CYS A 147 5.71 30.34 3.49
CA CYS A 147 4.55 30.35 2.62
C CYS A 147 4.80 31.32 1.46
N LYS A 148 4.66 30.85 0.24
CA LYS A 148 4.72 31.71 -0.96
C LYS A 148 3.33 32.32 -1.18
N LEU A 149 3.33 33.59 -1.49
CA LEU A 149 2.12 34.39 -1.73
C LEU A 149 2.16 34.93 -3.16
N ALA A 150 1.02 34.94 -3.83
CA ALA A 150 0.87 35.60 -5.11
C ALA A 150 -0.51 36.28 -5.17
N VAL A 151 -0.51 37.57 -5.49
CA VAL A 151 -1.74 38.33 -5.72
C VAL A 151 -1.96 38.44 -7.22
N VAL A 152 -3.14 38.04 -7.69
CA VAL A 152 -3.53 38.16 -9.09
C VAL A 152 -4.79 39.02 -9.23
N ASP A 153 -4.85 39.77 -10.32
CA ASP A 153 -6.02 40.60 -10.65
C ASP A 153 -7.16 39.77 -11.27
N GLN A 154 -8.23 40.45 -11.66
CA GLN A 154 -9.42 39.85 -12.26
C GLN A 154 -9.15 39.14 -13.59
N THR A 155 -8.05 39.47 -14.26
CA THR A 155 -7.65 38.87 -15.54
C THR A 155 -6.66 37.73 -15.39
N GLY A 156 -6.19 37.43 -14.16
CA GLY A 156 -5.15 36.46 -13.88
C GLY A 156 -3.72 37.01 -13.96
N LYS A 157 -3.55 38.33 -14.16
CA LYS A 157 -2.25 38.97 -14.15
C LYS A 157 -1.69 39.00 -12.73
N VAL A 158 -0.46 38.56 -12.54
CA VAL A 158 0.24 38.61 -11.26
C VAL A 158 0.60 40.09 -10.95
N LEU A 159 0.09 40.55 -9.81
CA LEU A 159 0.36 41.92 -9.32
C LEU A 159 1.51 41.94 -8.34
N HIS A 160 1.63 40.96 -7.46
CA HIS A 160 2.67 40.93 -6.44
C HIS A 160 2.97 39.48 -6.03
N ILE A 161 4.23 39.21 -5.71
CA ILE A 161 4.71 37.94 -5.18
C ILE A 161 5.51 38.23 -3.91
N ASP A 162 5.23 37.48 -2.84
CA ASP A 162 5.93 37.61 -1.58
C ASP A 162 6.10 36.28 -0.89
N LYS A 163 6.83 36.29 0.22
CA LYS A 163 7.10 35.10 1.05
C LYS A 163 6.97 35.43 2.53
N VAL A 164 6.12 34.70 3.22
CA VAL A 164 5.86 34.89 4.66
C VAL A 164 6.29 33.66 5.43
N PHE A 165 7.02 33.86 6.52
CA PHE A 165 7.38 32.79 7.45
C PHE A 165 6.38 32.80 8.62
N ILE A 166 5.65 31.70 8.79
CA ILE A 166 4.69 31.51 9.91
C ILE A 166 5.45 31.07 11.17
N THR A 167 6.56 30.31 10.97
CA THR A 167 7.48 29.91 12.03
C THR A 167 8.83 30.55 11.75
N LEU A 168 9.46 31.12 12.77
CA LEU A 168 10.81 31.64 12.64
C LEU A 168 11.75 30.51 12.17
N PRO A 169 12.61 30.77 11.16
CA PRO A 169 13.66 29.82 10.78
C PRO A 169 14.51 29.50 12.01
N LYS A 170 14.87 28.23 12.22
CA LYS A 170 15.67 27.78 13.36
C LYS A 170 17.01 28.52 13.53
N ASP A 171 17.51 29.10 12.45
CA ASP A 171 18.80 29.80 12.43
C ASP A 171 18.74 31.22 13.04
N ASN A 172 17.58 31.71 13.45
CA ASN A 172 17.43 33.04 14.07
C ASN A 172 17.23 33.01 15.59
N TYR A 173 17.32 31.85 16.24
CA TYR A 173 17.21 31.73 17.69
C TYR A 173 18.50 32.10 18.44
N ASP A 174 19.64 32.29 17.75
CA ASP A 174 20.94 32.57 18.34
C ASP A 174 21.42 34.01 18.07
N LYS A 175 20.54 34.93 17.71
CA LYS A 175 20.89 36.36 17.48
C LYS A 175 19.90 37.27 18.20
N ASP A 176 19.87 37.19 19.51
CA ASP A 176 19.49 38.28 20.43
C ASP A 176 20.30 38.17 21.71
#